data_178e938c33de369aa3f918da8f302de0
#
_entry.id   178e938c33de369aa3f918da8f302de0
#
_cell.length_a   1.000
_cell.length_b   1.000
_cell.length_c   1.000
_cell.angle_alpha   90.00
_cell.angle_beta   90.00
_cell.angle_gamma   90.00
#
_symmetry.space_group_name_H-M   'P 1'
#
loop_
_entity.id
_entity.type
_entity.pdbx_description
1 polymer ?
#
loop_
_entity_poly.entity_id
_entity_poly.type
_entity_poly.pdbx_seq_one_letter_code
_entity_poly.pdbx_strand_id
1 'polypeptide(L)'
;MPDVNLKHNLHLHLIVFIWGFTAVLGKLISLDALPLVWWRMSLAVLIILGYIFYKKTSFKLSKKDIVLLLISGLIIALHWITFFKAIKVSNISITLACLSTGAFFTSILEPIFLQSKNGLV
;
A
#
# COMPACT_ATOMS: atom_id res chain seq x y z
N MET A 1 -24.68 0.63 20.34
CA MET A 1 -23.40 1.16 19.82
C MET A 1 -22.50 -0.04 19.64
N PRO A 2 -21.90 -0.27 18.47
CA PRO A 2 -20.96 -1.39 18.33
C PRO A 2 -19.80 -1.16 19.29
N ASP A 3 -19.50 -2.15 20.10
CA ASP A 3 -18.36 -2.11 21.02
C ASP A 3 -17.09 -1.88 20.21
N VAL A 4 -16.61 -0.66 20.26
CA VAL A 4 -15.36 -0.25 19.62
C VAL A 4 -14.25 -1.00 20.34
N ASN A 5 -13.79 -2.10 19.74
CA ASN A 5 -12.79 -2.95 20.33
C ASN A 5 -11.46 -2.17 20.40
N LEU A 6 -11.16 -1.64 21.58
CA LEU A 6 -9.99 -0.79 21.85
C LEU A 6 -8.69 -1.40 21.30
N LYS A 7 -8.57 -2.74 21.34
CA LYS A 7 -7.42 -3.45 20.77
C LYS A 7 -7.28 -3.25 19.27
N HIS A 8 -8.38 -3.31 18.51
CA HIS A 8 -8.34 -3.13 17.06
C HIS A 8 -7.96 -1.67 16.71
N ASN A 9 -8.48 -0.70 17.45
CA ASN A 9 -8.13 0.69 17.24
C ASN A 9 -6.66 0.96 17.57
N LEU A 10 -6.13 0.40 18.67
CA LEU A 10 -4.72 0.51 19.00
C LEU A 10 -3.82 -0.12 17.94
N HIS A 11 -4.17 -1.29 17.43
CA HIS A 11 -3.44 -1.92 16.33
C HIS A 11 -3.46 -1.05 15.07
N LEU A 12 -4.61 -0.48 14.72
CA LEU A 12 -4.73 0.41 13.57
C LEU A 12 -3.82 1.65 13.72
N HIS A 13 -3.86 2.29 14.89
CA HIS A 13 -3.01 3.46 15.17
C HIS A 13 -1.52 3.12 15.14
N LEU A 14 -1.14 1.95 15.66
CA LEU A 14 0.25 1.47 15.60
C LEU A 14 0.70 1.25 14.14
N ILE A 15 -0.15 0.64 13.32
CA ILE A 15 0.15 0.42 11.90
C ILE A 15 0.32 1.75 11.17
N VAL A 16 -0.60 2.71 11.39
CA VAL A 16 -0.53 4.04 10.78
C VAL A 16 0.72 4.80 11.24
N PHE A 17 1.07 4.70 12.53
CA PHE A 17 2.29 5.29 13.08
C PHE A 17 3.54 4.73 12.41
N ILE A 18 3.67 3.40 12.31
CA ILE A 18 4.78 2.74 11.60
C ILE A 18 4.82 3.17 10.13
N TRP A 19 3.67 3.29 9.48
CA TRP A 19 3.58 3.74 8.10
C TRP A 19 4.10 5.17 7.89
N GLY A 20 3.89 6.05 8.87
CA GLY A 20 4.40 7.42 8.86
C GLY A 20 5.91 7.49 8.70
N PHE A 21 6.67 6.53 9.23
CA PHE A 21 8.12 6.46 9.06
C PHE A 21 8.57 6.13 7.64
N THR A 22 7.69 5.57 6.80
CA THR A 22 8.04 5.19 5.43
C THR A 22 8.55 6.38 4.61
N ALA A 23 7.89 7.53 4.72
CA ALA A 23 8.29 8.75 4.01
C ALA A 23 9.62 9.30 4.53
N VAL A 24 9.79 9.32 5.86
CA VAL A 24 11.03 9.78 6.51
C VAL A 24 12.21 8.90 6.12
N LEU A 25 12.07 7.58 6.24
CA LEU A 25 13.10 6.64 5.83
C LEU A 25 13.42 6.75 4.33
N GLY A 26 12.40 6.92 3.49
CA GLY A 26 12.57 7.15 2.06
C GLY A 26 13.36 8.41 1.72
N LYS A 27 13.27 9.46 2.55
CA LYS A 27 14.09 10.67 2.40
C LYS A 27 15.52 10.48 2.88
N LEU A 28 15.71 9.75 3.98
CA LEU A 28 17.03 9.52 4.61
C LEU A 28 17.89 8.56 3.79
N ILE A 29 17.29 7.59 3.12
CA ILE A 29 18.02 6.65 2.28
C ILE A 29 18.56 7.39 1.05
N SER A 30 19.86 7.29 0.79
CA SER A 30 20.54 7.97 -0.32
C SER A 30 20.21 7.42 -1.72
N LEU A 31 19.62 6.23 -1.80
CA LEU A 31 19.22 5.63 -3.07
C LEU A 31 18.15 6.45 -3.80
N ASP A 32 18.23 6.47 -5.13
CA ASP A 32 17.15 7.02 -5.95
C ASP A 32 15.83 6.23 -5.80
N ALA A 33 14.73 6.82 -6.24
CA ALA A 33 13.39 6.23 -6.08
C ALA A 33 13.27 4.83 -6.70
N LEU A 34 13.81 4.62 -7.89
CA LEU A 34 13.71 3.34 -8.60
C LEU A 34 14.43 2.21 -7.86
N PRO A 35 15.75 2.30 -7.54
CA PRO A 35 16.42 1.25 -6.79
C PRO A 35 15.85 1.08 -5.38
N LEU A 36 15.38 2.14 -4.73
CA LEU A 36 14.73 2.05 -3.42
C LEU A 36 13.47 1.17 -3.48
N VAL A 37 12.59 1.41 -4.46
CA VAL A 37 11.38 0.61 -4.65
C VAL A 37 11.72 -0.82 -5.02
N TRP A 38 12.71 -1.02 -5.89
CA TRP A 38 13.17 -2.36 -6.28
C TRP A 38 13.61 -3.19 -5.07
N TRP A 39 14.49 -2.67 -4.23
CA TRP A 39 14.95 -3.36 -3.02
C TRP A 39 13.82 -3.67 -2.05
N ARG A 40 12.93 -2.72 -1.81
CA ARG A 40 11.76 -2.92 -0.92
C ARG A 40 10.86 -4.03 -1.42
N MET A 41 10.51 -4.01 -2.70
CA MET A 41 9.63 -5.03 -3.29
C MET A 41 10.32 -6.41 -3.29
N SER A 42 11.59 -6.47 -3.62
CA SER A 42 12.35 -7.73 -3.59
C SER A 42 12.39 -8.35 -2.19
N LEU A 43 12.69 -7.54 -1.16
CA LEU A 43 12.68 -8.00 0.23
C LEU A 43 11.29 -8.47 0.68
N ALA A 44 10.24 -7.71 0.34
CA ALA A 44 8.87 -8.09 0.66
C ALA A 44 8.49 -9.44 0.00
N VAL A 45 8.82 -9.61 -1.29
CA VAL A 45 8.59 -10.87 -2.01
C VAL A 45 9.32 -12.02 -1.36
N LEU A 46 10.61 -11.86 -1.00
CA LEU A 46 11.41 -12.91 -0.35
C LEU A 46 10.80 -13.32 1.00
N ILE A 47 10.37 -12.35 1.82
CA ILE A 47 9.75 -12.62 3.12
C ILE A 47 8.42 -13.36 2.94
N ILE A 48 7.58 -12.91 2.00
CA ILE A 48 6.28 -13.53 1.72
C ILE A 48 6.48 -14.96 1.17
N LEU A 49 7.40 -15.16 0.24
CA LEU A 49 7.72 -16.49 -0.28
C LEU A 49 8.22 -17.41 0.84
N GLY A 50 9.14 -16.94 1.70
CA GLY A 50 9.60 -17.69 2.85
C GLY A 50 8.46 -18.10 3.79
N TYR A 51 7.53 -17.20 4.06
CA TYR A 51 6.34 -17.49 4.86
C TYR A 51 5.41 -18.52 4.21
N ILE A 52 5.18 -18.41 2.89
CA ILE A 52 4.37 -19.35 2.11
C ILE A 52 4.98 -20.75 2.17
N PHE A 53 6.30 -20.88 1.95
CA PHE A 53 7.01 -22.15 2.06
C PHE A 53 6.92 -22.74 3.47
N TYR A 54 7.11 -21.91 4.49
CA TYR A 54 6.98 -22.33 5.88
C TYR A 54 5.59 -22.86 6.22
N LYS A 55 4.54 -22.17 5.76
CA LYS A 55 3.13 -22.56 5.99
C LYS A 55 2.62 -23.65 5.04
N LYS A 56 3.42 -24.08 4.06
CA LYS A 56 3.03 -25.06 3.03
C LYS A 56 1.70 -24.72 2.35
N THR A 57 1.46 -23.42 2.14
CA THR A 57 0.21 -22.94 1.53
C THR A 57 0.22 -23.24 0.04
N SER A 58 -0.80 -23.96 -0.45
CA SER A 58 -0.95 -24.25 -1.88
C SER A 58 -1.65 -23.07 -2.57
N PHE A 59 -1.01 -22.51 -3.59
CA PHE A 59 -1.59 -21.47 -4.43
C PHE A 59 -2.07 -22.07 -5.75
N LYS A 60 -3.38 -22.05 -5.96
CA LYS A 60 -3.97 -22.33 -7.28
C LYS A 60 -4.49 -21.02 -7.85
N LEU A 61 -3.69 -20.39 -8.69
CA LEU A 61 -4.05 -19.16 -9.38
C LEU A 61 -4.59 -19.47 -10.77
N SER A 62 -5.73 -18.88 -11.13
CA SER A 62 -6.21 -18.91 -12.49
C SER A 62 -5.38 -17.96 -13.39
N LYS A 63 -5.40 -18.15 -14.70
CA LYS A 63 -4.73 -17.22 -15.63
C LYS A 63 -5.25 -15.78 -15.48
N LYS A 64 -6.54 -15.63 -15.20
CA LYS A 64 -7.18 -14.33 -14.96
C LYS A 64 -6.62 -13.66 -13.70
N ASP A 65 -6.45 -14.41 -12.61
CA ASP A 65 -5.89 -13.89 -11.36
C ASP A 65 -4.45 -13.42 -11.56
N ILE A 66 -3.65 -14.18 -12.32
CA ILE A 66 -2.26 -13.80 -12.63
C ILE A 66 -2.23 -12.47 -13.39
N VAL A 67 -3.06 -12.29 -14.40
CA VAL A 67 -3.12 -11.03 -15.18
C VAL A 67 -3.55 -9.87 -14.31
N LEU A 68 -4.58 -10.05 -13.47
CA LEU A 68 -5.03 -9.01 -12.54
C LEU A 68 -3.95 -8.63 -11.53
N LEU A 69 -3.23 -9.63 -10.99
CA LEU A 69 -2.12 -9.39 -10.06
C LEU A 69 -0.96 -8.65 -10.73
N LEU A 70 -0.63 -8.97 -11.98
CA LEU A 70 0.41 -8.26 -12.73
C LEU A 70 0.04 -6.80 -12.98
N ILE A 71 -1.21 -6.54 -13.41
CA ILE A 71 -1.70 -5.17 -13.63
C ILE A 71 -1.69 -4.38 -12.31
N SER A 72 -2.22 -4.95 -11.24
CA SER A 72 -2.24 -4.33 -9.92
C SER A 72 -0.83 -4.07 -9.40
N GLY A 73 0.08 -5.02 -9.57
CA GLY A 73 1.47 -4.89 -9.18
C GLY A 73 2.19 -3.77 -9.94
N LEU A 74 1.92 -3.62 -11.24
CA LEU A 74 2.47 -2.54 -12.06
C LEU A 74 1.98 -1.17 -11.56
N ILE A 75 0.68 -1.04 -11.30
CA ILE A 75 0.08 0.21 -10.79
C ILE A 75 0.70 0.58 -9.43
N ILE A 76 0.84 -0.40 -8.53
CA ILE A 76 1.45 -0.20 -7.21
C ILE A 76 2.93 0.19 -7.34
N ALA A 77 3.68 -0.45 -8.23
CA ALA A 77 5.08 -0.11 -8.46
C ALA A 77 5.24 1.33 -8.97
N LEU A 78 4.45 1.74 -9.95
CA LEU A 78 4.42 3.12 -10.45
C LEU A 78 4.05 4.12 -9.35
N HIS A 79 3.04 3.80 -8.54
CA HIS A 79 2.66 4.63 -7.38
C HIS A 79 3.84 4.83 -6.43
N TRP A 80 4.54 3.78 -6.03
CA TRP A 80 5.67 3.90 -5.12
C TRP A 80 6.87 4.63 -5.72
N ILE A 81 7.16 4.42 -7.00
CA ILE A 81 8.23 5.13 -7.70
C ILE A 81 7.93 6.64 -7.73
N THR A 82 6.71 7.02 -8.10
CA THR A 82 6.30 8.44 -8.14
C THR A 82 6.28 9.06 -6.75
N PHE A 83 5.82 8.34 -5.73
CA PHE A 83 5.82 8.77 -4.34
C PHE A 83 7.24 9.07 -3.83
N PHE A 84 8.17 8.12 -3.96
CA PHE A 84 9.55 8.35 -3.52
C PHE A 84 10.28 9.39 -4.38
N LYS A 85 9.96 9.46 -5.66
CA LYS A 85 10.50 10.52 -6.51
C LYS A 85 10.03 11.90 -6.02
N ALA A 86 8.75 12.05 -5.71
CA ALA A 86 8.20 13.29 -5.17
C ALA A 86 8.89 13.71 -3.85
N ILE A 87 9.11 12.79 -2.93
CA ILE A 87 9.83 13.05 -1.66
C ILE A 87 11.26 13.55 -1.93
N LYS A 88 11.94 13.01 -2.94
CA LYS A 88 13.34 13.36 -3.24
C LYS A 88 13.48 14.71 -3.95
N VAL A 89 12.58 15.03 -4.88
CA VAL A 89 12.64 16.29 -5.65
C VAL A 89 11.92 17.45 -4.96
N SER A 90 11.06 17.16 -3.98
CA SER A 90 10.32 18.14 -3.18
C SER A 90 10.67 17.97 -1.70
N ASN A 91 9.67 17.91 -0.84
CA ASN A 91 9.83 17.59 0.58
C ASN A 91 8.75 16.63 1.07
N ILE A 92 8.98 16.04 2.24
CA ILE A 92 8.08 15.05 2.83
C ILE A 92 6.69 15.65 3.08
N SER A 93 6.63 16.87 3.61
CA SER A 93 5.37 17.51 4.01
C SER A 93 4.44 17.76 2.82
N ILE A 94 4.97 18.29 1.72
CA ILE A 94 4.20 18.51 0.49
C ILE A 94 3.73 17.17 -0.08
N THR A 95 4.61 16.19 -0.14
CA THR A 95 4.27 14.86 -0.69
C THR A 95 3.17 14.19 0.14
N LEU A 96 3.24 14.25 1.48
CA LEU A 96 2.22 13.68 2.36
C LEU A 96 0.90 14.47 2.31
N ALA A 97 0.97 15.80 2.19
CA ALA A 97 -0.22 16.62 2.01
C ALA A 97 -0.96 16.26 0.70
N CYS A 98 -0.21 16.09 -0.40
CA CYS A 98 -0.80 15.63 -1.66
C CYS A 98 -1.34 14.19 -1.54
N LEU A 99 -0.64 13.29 -0.84
CA LEU A 99 -1.11 11.92 -0.63
C LEU A 99 -2.43 11.87 0.15
N SER A 100 -2.62 12.76 1.13
CA SER A 100 -3.84 12.82 1.93
C SER A 100 -5.09 13.16 1.12
N THR A 101 -4.95 13.81 -0.05
CA THR A 101 -6.07 14.05 -0.96
C THR A 101 -6.64 12.76 -1.55
N GLY A 102 -5.89 11.65 -1.49
CA GLY A 102 -6.35 10.33 -1.91
C GLY A 102 -7.62 9.88 -1.16
N ALA A 103 -7.74 10.20 0.12
CA ALA A 103 -8.95 9.90 0.89
C ALA A 103 -10.19 10.62 0.32
N PHE A 104 -10.03 11.87 -0.09
CA PHE A 104 -11.09 12.66 -0.74
C PHE A 104 -11.50 12.02 -2.07
N PHE A 105 -10.55 11.70 -2.94
CA PHE A 105 -10.85 11.03 -4.21
C PHE A 105 -11.48 9.65 -4.00
N THR A 106 -11.02 8.89 -3.03
CA THR A 106 -11.59 7.58 -2.70
C THR A 106 -13.07 7.73 -2.31
N SER A 107 -13.42 8.68 -1.46
CA SER A 107 -14.80 8.89 -1.02
C SER A 107 -15.76 9.26 -2.17
N ILE A 108 -15.25 9.90 -3.24
CA ILE A 108 -16.05 10.22 -4.43
C ILE A 108 -16.13 9.02 -5.38
N LEU A 109 -15.02 8.29 -5.55
CA LEU A 109 -14.93 7.20 -6.53
C LEU A 109 -15.57 5.90 -6.01
N GLU A 110 -15.46 5.64 -4.71
CA GLU A 110 -15.97 4.42 -4.10
C GLU A 110 -17.45 4.17 -4.41
N PRO A 111 -18.39 5.11 -4.24
CA PRO A 111 -19.79 4.89 -4.58
C PRO A 111 -20.02 4.67 -6.08
N ILE A 112 -19.14 5.18 -6.95
CA ILE A 112 -19.28 5.02 -8.40
C ILE A 112 -18.85 3.61 -8.83
N PHE A 113 -17.76 3.08 -8.26
CA PHE A 113 -17.19 1.80 -8.65
C PHE A 113 -17.69 0.63 -7.82
N LEU A 114 -18.02 0.88 -6.55
CA LEU A 114 -18.49 -0.12 -5.60
C LEU A 114 -19.99 0.02 -5.31
N GLN A 115 -20.79 0.53 -6.28
CA GLN A 115 -22.23 0.46 -6.16
C GLN A 115 -22.62 -1.00 -5.85
N SER A 116 -22.75 -1.27 -4.56
CA SER A 116 -23.20 -2.55 -4.06
C SER A 116 -24.55 -2.84 -4.72
N LYS A 117 -24.64 -3.95 -5.44
CA LYS A 117 -25.91 -4.46 -5.98
C LYS A 117 -26.92 -4.83 -4.88
N ASN A 118 -26.56 -4.63 -3.64
CA ASN A 118 -27.38 -4.86 -2.46
C ASN A 118 -27.48 -3.54 -1.68
N GLY A 119 -28.59 -2.83 -1.91
CA GLY A 119 -28.98 -1.73 -1.04
C GLY A 119 -29.28 -2.26 0.36
N LEU A 120 -28.25 -2.27 1.23
CA LEU A 120 -28.35 -2.50 2.66
C LEU A 120 -27.14 -1.85 3.33
N VAL A 121 -27.30 -0.60 3.70
CA VAL A 121 -26.88 -0.07 4.99
C VAL A 121 -27.98 0.83 5.50
#